data_1de5e22a538149e0286cafe5f9c2b112
#
_entry.id   1de5e22a538149e0286cafe5f9c2b112
#
_cell.length_a   1.000
_cell.length_b   1.000
_cell.length_c   1.000
_cell.angle_alpha   90.00
_cell.angle_beta   90.00
_cell.angle_gamma   90.00
#
_symmetry.space_group_name_H-M   'P 1'
#
loop_
_entity.id
_entity.type
_entity.pdbx_description
1 polymer ?
#
loop_
_entity_poly.entity_id
_entity_poly.type
_entity_poly.pdbx_seq_one_letter_code
_entity_poly.pdbx_strand_id
1 'polypeptide(L)'
;MLEAYSTNQTILTGGILPFNSTSVAKGCTATLNGVSTIELNKAGVYEVVLNVSGLPSEAGNITINLMKDNVLQSGNNINIPTVVTTQGVGASMTALIKVTTNNSCKCNSSPVSLQFINSGVGLTNANLNVVVTKLC
;
A
#
# COMPACT_ATOMS: atom_id res chain seq x y z
N MET A 1 -5.14 14.15 2.26
CA MET A 1 -5.47 13.21 1.17
C MET A 1 -4.25 13.01 0.30
N LEU A 2 -3.97 11.77 -0.02
CA LEU A 2 -2.86 11.40 -0.89
C LEU A 2 -3.35 10.40 -1.93
N GLU A 3 -3.00 10.63 -3.18
CA GLU A 3 -3.10 9.60 -4.23
C GLU A 3 -1.76 9.47 -4.91
N ALA A 4 -1.22 8.27 -4.92
CA ALA A 4 0.04 7.94 -5.57
C ALA A 4 -0.13 6.71 -6.45
N TYR A 5 0.69 6.61 -7.48
CA TYR A 5 0.57 5.52 -8.45
C TYR A 5 1.91 5.21 -9.10
N SER A 6 1.96 4.08 -9.77
CA SER A 6 3.03 3.74 -10.71
C SER A 6 2.48 2.83 -11.81
N THR A 7 3.17 2.83 -12.94
CA THR A 7 2.78 2.05 -14.13
C THR A 7 3.96 1.22 -14.62
N ASN A 8 3.67 0.09 -15.25
CA ASN A 8 4.66 -0.80 -15.88
C ASN A 8 5.79 -1.23 -14.94
N GLN A 9 5.44 -1.58 -13.72
CA GLN A 9 6.41 -2.02 -12.71
C GLN A 9 6.60 -3.53 -12.75
N THR A 10 7.81 -3.97 -12.44
CA THR A 10 8.12 -5.36 -12.14
C THR A 10 8.27 -5.50 -10.64
N ILE A 11 7.46 -6.34 -10.03
CA ILE A 11 7.45 -6.53 -8.58
C ILE A 11 7.82 -7.96 -8.30
N LEU A 12 8.98 -8.16 -7.69
CA LEU A 12 9.48 -9.49 -7.33
C LEU A 12 8.85 -9.98 -6.03
N THR A 13 8.89 -11.29 -5.82
CA THR A 13 8.51 -11.87 -4.52
C THR A 13 9.38 -11.27 -3.41
N GLY A 14 8.74 -10.81 -2.34
CA GLY A 14 9.42 -10.11 -1.26
C GLY A 14 9.65 -8.61 -1.52
N GLY A 15 9.27 -8.13 -2.70
CA GLY A 15 9.44 -6.72 -3.06
C GLY A 15 8.37 -5.83 -2.43
N ILE A 16 8.77 -4.60 -2.11
CA ILE A 16 7.86 -3.57 -1.65
C ILE A 16 7.28 -2.86 -2.87
N LEU A 17 5.97 -2.61 -2.86
CA LEU A 17 5.28 -1.96 -3.97
C LEU A 17 5.72 -0.50 -4.09
N PRO A 18 6.23 -0.06 -5.26
CA PRO A 18 6.66 1.31 -5.46
C PRO A 18 5.51 2.20 -5.96
N PHE A 19 5.52 3.47 -5.54
CA PHE A 19 4.60 4.50 -6.03
C PHE A 19 5.45 5.68 -6.50
N ASN A 20 5.74 5.71 -7.79
CA ASN A 20 6.73 6.65 -8.36
C ASN A 20 6.17 8.05 -8.62
N SER A 21 4.86 8.19 -8.63
CA SER A 21 4.19 9.44 -8.99
C SER A 21 3.07 9.74 -8.00
N THR A 22 2.87 11.02 -7.74
CA THR A 22 1.79 11.51 -6.88
C THR A 22 0.85 12.35 -7.73
N SER A 23 -0.43 11.99 -7.77
CA SER A 23 -1.44 12.77 -8.51
C SER A 23 -2.15 13.78 -7.61
N VAL A 24 -2.34 13.46 -6.34
CA VAL A 24 -2.95 14.36 -5.36
C VAL A 24 -2.18 14.27 -4.05
N ALA A 25 -1.79 15.42 -3.52
CA ALA A 25 -1.23 15.53 -2.18
C ALA A 25 -1.79 16.81 -1.55
N LYS A 26 -2.80 16.67 -0.71
CA LYS A 26 -3.42 17.79 0.00
C LYS A 26 -3.22 17.65 1.50
N GLY A 27 -2.73 18.72 2.10
CA GLY A 27 -2.43 18.76 3.52
C GLY A 27 -1.19 17.95 3.87
N CYS A 28 -0.93 17.83 5.14
CA CYS A 28 0.24 17.13 5.66
C CYS A 28 -0.14 15.84 6.40
N THR A 29 -1.39 15.39 6.27
CA THR A 29 -1.89 14.25 7.04
C THR A 29 -1.34 12.92 6.54
N ALA A 30 -1.20 12.78 5.22
CA ALA A 30 -0.62 11.61 4.60
C ALA A 30 0.38 12.05 3.55
N THR A 31 1.58 11.51 3.60
CA THR A 31 2.68 11.85 2.69
C THR A 31 3.38 10.60 2.20
N LEU A 32 3.96 10.70 1.01
CA LEU A 32 4.79 9.65 0.44
C LEU A 32 6.25 9.96 0.77
N ASN A 33 6.90 9.06 1.51
CA ASN A 33 8.32 9.17 1.82
C ASN A 33 9.10 8.23 0.91
N GLY A 34 9.93 8.80 0.04
CA GLY A 34 10.57 8.02 -1.01
C GLY A 34 9.55 7.54 -2.03
N VAL A 35 9.66 6.29 -2.46
CA VAL A 35 8.78 5.71 -3.49
C VAL A 35 7.87 4.61 -2.95
N SER A 36 8.01 4.20 -1.70
CA SER A 36 7.32 3.00 -1.20
C SER A 36 6.67 3.16 0.16
N THR A 37 7.00 4.19 0.91
CA THR A 37 6.50 4.37 2.28
C THR A 37 5.50 5.49 2.34
N ILE A 38 4.30 5.18 2.85
CA ILE A 38 3.26 6.17 3.11
C ILE A 38 3.30 6.49 4.60
N GLU A 39 3.41 7.76 4.93
CA GLU A 39 3.45 8.22 6.31
C GLU A 39 2.13 8.89 6.69
N LEU A 40 1.52 8.44 7.77
CA LEU A 40 0.34 9.03 8.37
C LEU A 40 0.79 9.89 9.55
N ASN A 41 0.72 11.20 9.37
CA ASN A 41 1.42 12.16 10.24
C ASN A 41 0.57 12.70 11.38
N LYS A 42 -0.73 12.45 11.37
CA LYS A 42 -1.65 12.97 12.40
C LYS A 42 -2.54 11.87 12.93
N ALA A 43 -2.90 11.99 14.19
CA ALA A 43 -3.85 11.05 14.80
C ALA A 43 -5.21 11.11 14.10
N GLY A 44 -5.86 9.98 14.03
CA GLY A 44 -7.19 9.84 13.43
C GLY A 44 -7.38 8.49 12.79
N VAL A 45 -8.43 8.38 12.01
CA VAL A 45 -8.74 7.17 11.23
C VAL A 45 -8.57 7.48 9.76
N TYR A 46 -7.83 6.61 9.08
CA TYR A 46 -7.54 6.75 7.66
C TYR A 46 -8.15 5.60 6.88
N GLU A 47 -8.70 5.91 5.73
CA GLU A 47 -9.04 4.90 4.74
C GLU A 47 -7.92 4.80 3.72
N VAL A 48 -7.45 3.59 3.49
CA VAL A 48 -6.39 3.29 2.51
C VAL A 48 -6.98 2.33 1.48
N VAL A 49 -6.97 2.74 0.21
CA VAL A 49 -7.45 1.90 -0.88
C VAL A 49 -6.28 1.63 -1.82
N LEU A 50 -5.97 0.36 -2.03
CA LEU A 50 -4.93 -0.08 -2.96
C LEU A 50 -5.56 -0.80 -4.13
N ASN A 51 -5.19 -0.40 -5.35
CA ASN A 51 -5.56 -1.09 -6.58
C ASN A 51 -4.30 -1.60 -7.25
N VAL A 52 -4.29 -2.85 -7.63
CA VAL A 52 -3.16 -3.52 -8.27
C VAL A 52 -3.65 -4.28 -9.49
N SER A 53 -2.93 -4.16 -10.60
CA SER A 53 -3.14 -5.00 -11.77
C SER A 53 -1.78 -5.38 -12.36
N GLY A 54 -1.73 -6.49 -13.06
CA GLY A 54 -0.50 -6.92 -13.68
C GLY A 54 -0.58 -8.34 -14.21
N LEU A 55 0.56 -8.83 -14.71
CA LEU A 55 0.71 -10.19 -15.18
C LEU A 55 1.55 -11.00 -14.20
N PRO A 56 1.08 -12.18 -13.76
CA PRO A 56 1.91 -13.05 -12.91
C PRO A 56 3.16 -13.51 -13.66
N SER A 57 4.30 -13.51 -12.98
CA SER A 57 5.56 -13.97 -13.57
C SER A 57 5.66 -15.49 -13.61
N GLU A 58 4.88 -16.18 -12.79
CA GLU A 58 4.78 -17.64 -12.74
C GLU A 58 3.42 -18.05 -12.21
N ALA A 59 3.07 -19.31 -12.36
CA ALA A 59 1.83 -19.84 -11.77
C ALA A 59 1.95 -19.90 -10.24
N GLY A 60 0.86 -19.62 -9.55
CA GLY A 60 0.83 -19.64 -8.08
C GLY A 60 -0.20 -18.67 -7.53
N ASN A 61 0.08 -18.12 -6.37
CA ASN A 61 -0.81 -17.18 -5.71
C ASN A 61 -0.22 -15.77 -5.75
N ILE A 62 -1.07 -14.78 -6.01
CA ILE A 62 -0.71 -13.38 -5.77
C ILE A 62 -1.13 -13.04 -4.35
N THR A 63 -0.18 -12.59 -3.54
CA THR A 63 -0.44 -12.19 -2.15
C THR A 63 0.26 -10.87 -1.88
N ILE A 64 -0.52 -9.84 -1.57
CA ILE A 64 -0.01 -8.52 -1.21
C ILE A 64 -0.51 -8.18 0.18
N ASN A 65 0.40 -7.88 1.08
CA ASN A 65 0.10 -7.61 2.47
C ASN A 65 0.41 -6.16 2.82
N LEU A 66 -0.44 -5.57 3.66
CA LEU A 66 -0.19 -4.27 4.26
C LEU A 66 0.70 -4.45 5.50
N MET A 67 1.73 -3.62 5.60
CA MET A 67 2.60 -3.53 6.77
C MET A 67 2.43 -2.16 7.41
N LYS A 68 2.18 -2.16 8.70
CA LYS A 68 2.10 -0.95 9.53
C LYS A 68 3.28 -0.95 10.48
N ASP A 69 4.16 0.04 10.36
CA ASP A 69 5.40 0.13 11.15
C ASP A 69 6.21 -1.18 11.10
N ASN A 70 6.35 -1.75 9.90
CA ASN A 70 7.02 -3.01 9.62
C ASN A 70 6.36 -4.25 10.24
N VAL A 71 5.12 -4.14 10.70
CA VAL A 71 4.35 -5.26 11.24
C VAL A 71 3.24 -5.64 10.26
N LEU A 72 3.20 -6.92 9.89
CA LEU A 72 2.18 -7.44 8.98
C LEU A 72 0.79 -7.29 9.58
N GLN A 73 -0.13 -6.73 8.79
CA GLN A 73 -1.53 -6.57 9.20
C GLN A 73 -2.35 -7.74 8.63
N SER A 74 -2.74 -8.67 9.50
CA SER A 74 -3.38 -9.92 9.11
C SER A 74 -4.78 -9.65 8.64
N GLY A 75 -5.46 -9.21 8.11
CA GLY A 75 -6.80 -8.90 7.61
C GLY A 75 -6.79 -7.92 6.46
N ASN A 76 -5.64 -7.32 6.22
CA ASN A 76 -5.49 -6.31 5.19
C ASN A 76 -4.55 -6.82 4.10
N ASN A 77 -5.08 -7.69 3.24
CA ASN A 77 -4.29 -8.27 2.17
C ASN A 77 -5.13 -8.46 0.90
N ILE A 78 -4.42 -8.63 -0.19
CA ILE A 78 -4.96 -9.16 -1.45
C ILE A 78 -4.40 -10.57 -1.59
N ASN A 79 -5.29 -11.55 -1.82
CA ASN A 79 -4.88 -12.91 -2.11
C ASN A 79 -5.69 -13.44 -3.29
N ILE A 80 -5.01 -13.70 -4.40
CA ILE A 80 -5.62 -14.29 -5.59
C ILE A 80 -4.97 -15.65 -5.81
N PRO A 81 -5.67 -16.74 -5.53
CA PRO A 81 -5.11 -18.09 -5.71
C PRO A 81 -5.12 -18.51 -7.17
N THR A 82 -4.21 -19.41 -7.49
CA THR A 82 -4.21 -20.18 -8.75
C THR A 82 -4.16 -19.30 -10.01
N VAL A 83 -3.28 -18.30 -10.02
CA VAL A 83 -3.07 -17.46 -11.20
C VAL A 83 -2.13 -18.14 -12.19
N VAL A 84 -2.25 -17.78 -13.47
CA VAL A 84 -1.42 -18.29 -14.57
C VAL A 84 -0.79 -17.12 -15.32
N THR A 85 0.34 -17.37 -15.98
CA THR A 85 1.12 -16.33 -16.65
C THR A 85 0.45 -15.75 -17.90
N THR A 86 -0.57 -16.40 -18.42
CA THR A 86 -1.24 -15.98 -19.66
C THR A 86 -2.41 -15.04 -19.45
N GLN A 87 -2.78 -14.78 -18.22
CA GLN A 87 -3.91 -13.90 -17.89
C GLN A 87 -3.50 -12.80 -16.93
N GLY A 88 -3.81 -11.56 -17.31
CA GLY A 88 -3.72 -10.43 -16.40
C GLY A 88 -4.69 -10.55 -15.25
N VAL A 89 -4.30 -10.03 -14.09
CA VAL A 89 -5.11 -10.02 -12.89
C VAL A 89 -5.22 -8.61 -12.36
N GLY A 90 -6.32 -8.34 -11.67
CA GLY A 90 -6.53 -7.08 -10.98
C GLY A 90 -7.27 -7.32 -9.69
N ALA A 91 -6.92 -6.55 -8.66
CA ALA A 91 -7.58 -6.62 -7.38
C ALA A 91 -7.42 -5.32 -6.62
N SER A 92 -8.27 -5.14 -5.63
CA SER A 92 -8.19 -3.99 -4.73
C SER A 92 -8.40 -4.44 -3.29
N MET A 93 -7.87 -3.64 -2.35
CA MET A 93 -8.15 -3.81 -0.94
C MET A 93 -8.42 -2.45 -0.31
N THR A 94 -9.25 -2.46 0.73
CA THR A 94 -9.51 -1.28 1.54
C THR A 94 -9.17 -1.60 2.98
N ALA A 95 -8.43 -0.71 3.62
CA ALA A 95 -8.06 -0.85 5.02
C ALA A 95 -8.43 0.43 5.78
N LEU A 96 -8.86 0.27 7.02
CA LEU A 96 -9.02 1.38 7.96
C LEU A 96 -7.87 1.33 8.95
N ILE A 97 -7.10 2.39 9.02
CA ILE A 97 -5.91 2.49 9.87
C ILE A 97 -6.15 3.55 10.94
N LYS A 98 -6.06 3.14 12.18
CA LYS A 98 -6.14 4.07 13.31
C LYS A 98 -4.73 4.49 13.74
N VAL A 99 -4.52 5.79 13.78
CA VAL A 99 -3.30 6.39 14.32
C VAL A 99 -3.64 7.06 15.62
N THR A 100 -3.03 6.60 16.71
CA THR A 100 -3.26 7.14 18.04
C THR A 100 -2.19 8.17 18.38
N THR A 101 -2.59 9.19 19.15
CA THR A 101 -1.61 10.09 19.75
C THR A 101 -0.94 9.39 20.93
N ASN A 102 0.36 9.55 21.04
CA ASN A 102 1.02 9.28 22.32
C ASN A 102 0.51 10.27 23.35
N ASN A 103 0.15 9.78 24.54
CA ASN A 103 -0.36 10.58 25.66
C ASN A 103 0.67 11.56 26.24
N SER A 104 1.79 11.75 25.64
CA SER A 104 2.69 12.84 26.00
C SER A 104 2.20 14.09 25.27
N CYS A 105 2.05 15.16 26.00
CA CYS A 105 1.69 16.49 25.48
C CYS A 105 2.67 17.04 24.44
N LYS A 106 3.34 16.19 23.71
CA LYS A 106 4.27 16.58 22.68
C LYS A 106 3.57 16.55 21.33
N CYS A 107 3.68 17.62 20.63
CA CYS A 107 3.12 17.81 19.28
C CYS A 107 3.72 16.90 18.23
N ASN A 108 4.57 15.96 18.61
CA ASN A 108 5.24 15.04 17.71
C ASN A 108 4.77 13.61 17.98
N SER A 109 3.61 13.27 17.43
CA SER A 109 3.34 11.86 17.22
C SER A 109 4.33 11.38 16.15
N SER A 110 5.06 10.32 16.43
CA SER A 110 5.84 9.65 15.38
C SER A 110 4.88 9.20 14.29
N PRO A 111 5.15 9.50 13.02
CA PRO A 111 4.25 9.07 11.96
C PRO A 111 4.15 7.55 11.91
N VAL A 112 2.98 7.06 11.56
CA VAL A 112 2.78 5.65 11.26
C VAL A 112 3.19 5.42 9.82
N SER A 113 4.03 4.43 9.58
CA SER A 113 4.50 4.06 8.25
C SER A 113 3.67 2.92 7.68
N LEU A 114 3.23 3.06 6.44
CA LEU A 114 2.55 2.00 5.71
C LEU A 114 3.36 1.59 4.50
N GLN A 115 3.49 0.29 4.28
CA GLN A 115 4.09 -0.29 3.09
C GLN A 115 3.27 -1.49 2.63
N PHE A 116 3.34 -1.80 1.35
CA PHE A 116 2.72 -3.00 0.79
C PHE A 116 3.82 -3.91 0.28
N ILE A 117 3.79 -5.18 0.71
CA ILE A 117 4.80 -6.16 0.32
C ILE A 117 4.15 -7.27 -0.51
N ASN A 118 4.83 -7.66 -1.59
CA ASN A 118 4.43 -8.82 -2.39
C ASN A 118 5.00 -10.10 -1.77
N SER A 119 4.14 -10.89 -1.17
CA SER A 119 4.53 -12.19 -0.56
C SER A 119 4.21 -13.38 -1.43
N GLY A 120 3.62 -13.16 -2.60
CA GLY A 120 3.27 -14.20 -3.56
C GLY A 120 4.20 -14.23 -4.76
N VAL A 121 3.70 -14.72 -5.89
CA VAL A 121 4.45 -14.71 -7.15
C VAL A 121 4.70 -13.29 -7.63
N GLY A 122 5.75 -13.07 -8.40
CA GLY A 122 6.08 -11.77 -8.96
C GLY A 122 5.03 -11.29 -9.96
N LEU A 123 5.01 -9.99 -10.19
CA LEU A 123 4.14 -9.34 -11.18
C LEU A 123 4.99 -8.58 -12.20
N THR A 124 4.58 -8.63 -13.46
CA THR A 124 5.15 -7.82 -14.53
C THR A 124 4.09 -6.90 -15.10
N ASN A 125 4.53 -5.79 -15.70
CA ASN A 125 3.62 -4.77 -16.23
C ASN A 125 2.57 -4.33 -15.21
N ALA A 126 2.97 -4.23 -13.95
CA ALA A 126 2.05 -3.92 -12.88
C ALA A 126 1.72 -2.42 -12.84
N ASN A 127 0.45 -2.15 -12.66
CA ASN A 127 -0.06 -0.80 -12.41
C ASN A 127 -0.57 -0.76 -10.98
N LEU A 128 -0.13 0.23 -10.23
CA LEU A 128 -0.44 0.40 -8.82
C LEU A 128 -1.07 1.76 -8.61
N ASN A 129 -2.06 1.81 -7.74
CA ASN A 129 -2.67 3.06 -7.30
C ASN A 129 -3.06 2.93 -5.84
N VAL A 130 -2.70 3.91 -5.04
CA VAL A 130 -3.09 3.98 -3.64
C VAL A 130 -3.73 5.33 -3.34
N VAL A 131 -4.85 5.29 -2.64
CA VAL A 131 -5.55 6.48 -2.16
C VAL A 131 -5.62 6.43 -0.65
N VAL A 132 -5.21 7.49 0.00
CA VAL A 132 -5.23 7.60 1.47
C VAL A 132 -6.04 8.84 1.85
N THR A 133 -7.09 8.64 2.62
CA THR A 133 -7.98 9.71 3.08
C THR A 133 -8.14 9.64 4.58
N LYS A 134 -7.93 10.76 5.26
CA LYS A 134 -8.21 10.87 6.68
C LYS A 134 -9.71 11.10 6.87
N LEU A 135 -10.37 10.20 7.60
CA LEU A 135 -11.82 10.25 7.81
C LEU A 135 -12.21 11.11 8.99
N CYS A 136 -11.41 11.11 10.03
CA CYS A 136 -11.73 11.91 11.23
C CYS A 136 -10.51 12.17 12.11
#